data_df09705300d3e17418bb359a4e43e9e4
#
_entry.id   df09705300d3e17418bb359a4e43e9e4
#
_cell.length_a   1.000
_cell.length_b   1.000
_cell.length_c   1.000
_cell.angle_alpha   90.00
_cell.angle_beta   90.00
_cell.angle_gamma   90.00
#
_symmetry.space_group_name_H-M   'P 1'
#
loop_
_entity.id
_entity.type
_entity.pdbx_description
1 polymer ?
#
loop_
_entity_poly.entity_id
_entity_poly.type
_entity_poly.pdbx_seq_one_letter_code
_entity_poly.pdbx_strand_id
1 'polypeptide(L)'
;MDTIASITPELLYTCYQSFYNPANMVLVVCGDVTAAQVLAVCDKVLKPRRTAAVRRPVIDEPRAAVRDRTELALPVSTPQFMVGYKDVPGATGMEAVRRAVQTELLLELLCGQSSRLYGELYTQGLINSSFETEYMYGDGFGVTLIGGESREPDRVRAMLLDAVESLRRTGVCAADFERIQKKLYGRAVRQLNSVDRVASLFVDLAFLQVDFADYMQAYLSVGLDECEQRLRTHFVPEASAISIIQPIEKA
;
A
#
# COMPACT_ATOMS: atom_id res chain seq x y z
N MET A 1 -16.81 19.92 3.49
CA MET A 1 -18.04 19.89 4.32
C MET A 1 -19.27 19.76 3.44
N ASP A 2 -19.37 20.48 2.35
CA ASP A 2 -20.57 20.53 1.49
C ASP A 2 -20.93 19.17 0.87
N THR A 3 -19.93 18.39 0.46
CA THR A 3 -20.14 17.02 -0.08
C THR A 3 -20.78 16.09 0.96
N ILE A 4 -20.39 16.19 2.22
CA ILE A 4 -20.97 15.37 3.30
C ILE A 4 -22.42 15.80 3.56
N ALA A 5 -22.69 17.09 3.54
CA ALA A 5 -24.04 17.64 3.72
C ALA A 5 -25.01 17.26 2.57
N SER A 6 -24.50 16.91 1.39
CA SER A 6 -25.30 16.48 0.25
C SER A 6 -25.65 14.98 0.24
N ILE A 7 -25.11 14.19 1.21
CA ILE A 7 -25.41 12.75 1.30
C ILE A 7 -26.81 12.57 1.86
N THR A 8 -27.70 11.95 1.08
CA THR A 8 -29.06 11.64 1.50
C THR A 8 -29.19 10.17 1.94
N PRO A 9 -30.22 9.82 2.74
CA PRO A 9 -30.52 8.44 3.09
C PRO A 9 -30.68 7.53 1.85
N GLU A 10 -31.33 8.04 0.81
CA GLU A 10 -31.58 7.31 -0.44
C GLU A 10 -30.27 6.97 -1.14
N LEU A 11 -29.31 7.90 -1.16
CA LEU A 11 -27.96 7.65 -1.70
C LEU A 11 -27.24 6.56 -0.92
N LEU A 12 -27.29 6.60 0.42
CA LEU A 12 -26.69 5.57 1.28
C LEU A 12 -27.32 4.20 1.05
N TYR A 13 -28.66 4.11 0.94
CA TYR A 13 -29.34 2.85 0.62
C TYR A 13 -28.98 2.34 -0.77
N THR A 14 -28.84 3.21 -1.75
CA THR A 14 -28.41 2.86 -3.11
C THR A 14 -27.00 2.26 -3.10
N CYS A 15 -26.06 2.90 -2.39
CA CYS A 15 -24.71 2.39 -2.22
C CYS A 15 -24.71 1.04 -1.49
N TYR A 16 -25.47 0.93 -0.39
CA TYR A 16 -25.58 -0.32 0.36
C TYR A 16 -26.11 -1.47 -0.50
N GLN A 17 -27.20 -1.24 -1.24
CA GLN A 17 -27.81 -2.27 -2.11
C GLN A 17 -26.89 -2.68 -3.26
N SER A 18 -26.05 -1.76 -3.75
CA SER A 18 -25.12 -2.01 -4.85
C SER A 18 -23.90 -2.81 -4.40
N PHE A 19 -23.28 -2.44 -3.27
CA PHE A 19 -21.98 -2.97 -2.87
C PHE A 19 -22.08 -4.08 -1.83
N TYR A 20 -23.04 -4.04 -0.92
CA TYR A 20 -23.26 -5.08 0.10
C TYR A 20 -24.08 -6.26 -0.47
N ASN A 21 -23.45 -6.94 -1.40
CA ASN A 21 -24.03 -8.05 -2.13
C ASN A 21 -23.16 -9.29 -1.92
N PRO A 22 -23.69 -10.46 -1.57
CA PRO A 22 -22.91 -11.69 -1.36
C PRO A 22 -21.97 -12.05 -2.51
N ALA A 23 -22.30 -11.68 -3.78
CA ALA A 23 -21.40 -11.89 -4.91
C ALA A 23 -20.17 -10.95 -4.93
N ASN A 24 -20.18 -9.91 -4.12
CA ASN A 24 -19.08 -8.93 -4.00
C ASN A 24 -18.39 -9.02 -2.63
N MET A 25 -18.66 -10.07 -1.86
CA MET A 25 -18.18 -10.21 -0.49
C MET A 25 -17.48 -11.53 -0.26
N VAL A 26 -16.50 -11.53 0.60
CA VAL A 26 -15.80 -12.71 1.12
C VAL A 26 -15.98 -12.74 2.63
N LEU A 27 -16.33 -13.91 3.17
CA LEU A 27 -16.37 -14.14 4.60
C LEU A 27 -15.21 -15.05 4.99
N VAL A 28 -14.34 -14.54 5.83
CA VAL A 28 -13.29 -15.32 6.47
C VAL A 28 -13.54 -15.35 7.96
N VAL A 29 -13.50 -16.54 8.55
CA VAL A 29 -13.67 -16.74 9.99
C VAL A 29 -12.45 -17.48 10.52
N CYS A 30 -11.81 -16.88 11.52
CA CYS A 30 -10.60 -17.42 12.13
C CYS A 30 -10.80 -17.54 13.64
N GLY A 31 -10.52 -18.70 14.22
CA GLY A 31 -10.68 -18.93 15.66
C GLY A 31 -11.04 -20.38 15.98
N ASP A 32 -11.48 -20.63 17.20
CA ASP A 32 -11.91 -21.95 17.66
C ASP A 32 -13.36 -22.27 17.19
N VAL A 33 -13.52 -22.43 15.89
CA VAL A 33 -14.80 -22.72 15.23
C VAL A 33 -14.61 -23.76 14.12
N THR A 34 -15.66 -24.54 13.85
CA THR A 34 -15.66 -25.46 12.71
C THR A 34 -16.37 -24.85 11.50
N ALA A 35 -15.99 -25.25 10.30
CA ALA A 35 -16.67 -24.86 9.08
C ALA A 35 -18.18 -25.16 9.12
N ALA A 36 -18.57 -26.30 9.70
CA ALA A 36 -19.98 -26.69 9.85
C ALA A 36 -20.78 -25.70 10.72
N GLN A 37 -20.19 -25.21 11.82
CA GLN A 37 -20.81 -24.19 12.68
C GLN A 37 -21.03 -22.88 11.92
N VAL A 38 -20.02 -22.44 11.18
CA VAL A 38 -20.08 -21.19 10.38
C VAL A 38 -21.16 -21.34 9.30
N LEU A 39 -21.15 -22.44 8.52
CA LEU A 39 -22.11 -22.68 7.46
C LEU A 39 -23.54 -22.73 7.99
N ALA A 40 -23.78 -23.40 9.13
CA ALA A 40 -25.11 -23.46 9.75
C ALA A 40 -25.66 -22.07 10.14
N VAL A 41 -24.77 -21.13 10.53
CA VAL A 41 -25.18 -19.75 10.79
C VAL A 41 -25.43 -19.01 9.48
N CYS A 42 -24.57 -19.18 8.48
CA CYS A 42 -24.72 -18.57 7.16
C CYS A 42 -26.05 -18.97 6.51
N ASP A 43 -26.39 -20.27 6.51
CA ASP A 43 -27.66 -20.79 5.95
C ASP A 43 -28.90 -20.19 6.62
N LYS A 44 -28.78 -19.85 7.88
CA LYS A 44 -29.88 -19.29 8.68
C LYS A 44 -30.07 -17.78 8.42
N VAL A 45 -28.96 -17.04 8.16
CA VAL A 45 -28.94 -15.58 8.15
C VAL A 45 -28.85 -15.02 6.73
N LEU A 46 -28.09 -15.66 5.85
CA LEU A 46 -27.88 -15.19 4.48
C LEU A 46 -29.08 -15.58 3.61
N LYS A 47 -29.78 -14.60 3.13
CA LYS A 47 -30.88 -14.82 2.17
C LYS A 47 -30.33 -14.80 0.75
N PRO A 48 -30.73 -15.72 -0.13
CA PRO A 48 -30.38 -15.66 -1.54
C PRO A 48 -30.81 -14.32 -2.13
N ARG A 49 -29.88 -13.57 -2.70
CA ARG A 49 -30.18 -12.38 -3.48
C ARG A 49 -29.78 -12.63 -4.94
N ARG A 50 -30.58 -12.15 -5.88
CA ARG A 50 -30.15 -12.05 -7.27
C ARG A 50 -29.01 -11.03 -7.32
N THR A 51 -27.84 -11.52 -7.71
CA THR A 51 -26.60 -10.75 -7.65
C THR A 51 -26.21 -10.33 -9.06
N ALA A 52 -26.18 -9.02 -9.32
CA ALA A 52 -25.47 -8.49 -10.47
C ALA A 52 -24.00 -8.29 -10.08
N ALA A 53 -23.08 -8.65 -10.96
CA ALA A 53 -21.68 -8.33 -10.74
C ALA A 53 -21.50 -6.82 -10.66
N VAL A 54 -20.80 -6.36 -9.64
CA VAL A 54 -20.44 -4.95 -9.48
C VAL A 54 -19.41 -4.62 -10.57
N ARG A 55 -19.78 -3.76 -11.51
CA ARG A 55 -18.84 -3.24 -12.51
C ARG A 55 -18.23 -1.96 -11.96
N ARG A 56 -16.92 -1.96 -11.82
CA ARG A 56 -16.14 -0.76 -11.48
C ARG A 56 -15.60 -0.18 -12.79
N PRO A 57 -15.90 1.08 -13.13
CA PRO A 57 -15.25 1.72 -14.28
C PRO A 57 -13.74 1.84 -13.96
N VAL A 58 -12.90 1.34 -14.85
CA VAL A 58 -11.47 1.61 -14.81
C VAL A 58 -11.26 2.99 -15.41
N ILE A 59 -10.69 3.89 -14.64
CA ILE A 59 -10.33 5.23 -15.11
C ILE A 59 -8.96 5.08 -15.77
N ASP A 60 -8.87 5.45 -17.04
CA ASP A 60 -7.59 5.50 -17.74
C ASP A 60 -6.86 6.78 -17.31
N GLU A 61 -5.92 6.63 -16.41
CA GLU A 61 -5.11 7.73 -15.91
C GLU A 61 -3.71 7.71 -16.53
N PRO A 62 -3.16 8.90 -16.91
CA PRO A 62 -1.79 8.98 -17.38
C PRO A 62 -0.85 8.52 -16.26
N ARG A 63 0.23 7.83 -16.63
CA ARG A 63 1.24 7.40 -15.67
C ARG A 63 1.95 8.58 -15.01
N ALA A 64 2.21 9.63 -15.77
CA ALA A 64 2.82 10.84 -15.25
C ALA A 64 1.91 11.53 -14.23
N ALA A 65 2.49 12.07 -13.18
CA ALA A 65 1.77 12.90 -12.23
C ALA A 65 1.31 14.20 -12.94
N VAL A 66 0.00 14.50 -12.86
CA VAL A 66 -0.55 15.75 -13.43
C VAL A 66 -0.05 16.98 -12.69
N ARG A 67 0.22 16.83 -11.40
CA ARG A 67 0.82 17.84 -10.55
C ARG A 67 1.94 17.18 -9.75
N ASP A 68 3.10 17.79 -9.79
CA ASP A 68 4.28 17.35 -9.04
C ASP A 68 4.27 17.80 -7.57
N ARG A 69 3.42 18.81 -7.24
CA ARG A 69 3.28 19.37 -5.90
C ARG A 69 1.85 19.80 -5.61
N THR A 70 1.38 19.51 -4.41
CA THR A 70 0.16 20.06 -3.82
C THR A 70 0.46 20.48 -2.38
N GLU A 71 -0.04 21.65 -1.96
CA GLU A 71 0.18 22.17 -0.63
C GLU A 71 -1.12 22.74 -0.06
N LEU A 72 -1.40 22.42 1.22
CA LEU A 72 -2.57 22.89 1.94
C LEU A 72 -2.16 23.35 3.34
N ALA A 73 -2.82 24.38 3.86
CA ALA A 73 -2.67 24.81 5.25
C ALA A 73 -3.80 24.22 6.08
N LEU A 74 -3.45 23.45 7.13
CA LEU A 74 -4.40 22.83 8.07
C LEU A 74 -3.91 23.01 9.50
N PRO A 75 -4.78 22.81 10.52
CA PRO A 75 -4.41 22.96 11.93
C PRO A 75 -3.56 21.77 12.42
N VAL A 76 -2.33 21.68 11.91
CA VAL A 76 -1.30 20.73 12.34
C VAL A 76 -0.19 21.44 13.09
N SER A 77 0.57 20.75 13.93
CA SER A 77 1.67 21.34 14.72
C SER A 77 3.01 21.32 13.96
N THR A 78 3.20 20.35 13.11
CA THR A 78 4.40 20.15 12.29
C THR A 78 3.97 19.90 10.86
N PRO A 79 4.69 20.40 9.85
CA PRO A 79 4.38 20.09 8.47
C PRO A 79 4.41 18.58 8.23
N GLN A 80 3.41 18.08 7.51
CA GLN A 80 3.31 16.69 7.09
C GLN A 80 3.56 16.60 5.60
N PHE A 81 4.24 15.57 5.16
CA PHE A 81 4.50 15.35 3.74
C PHE A 81 4.20 13.92 3.33
N MET A 82 3.87 13.75 2.07
CA MET A 82 3.71 12.46 1.42
C MET A 82 4.26 12.53 0.01
N VAL A 83 5.31 11.78 -0.28
CA VAL A 83 5.82 11.56 -1.63
C VAL A 83 5.17 10.31 -2.19
N GLY A 84 4.48 10.44 -3.31
CA GLY A 84 3.84 9.35 -4.02
C GLY A 84 4.57 9.01 -5.32
N TYR A 85 4.60 7.72 -5.68
CA TYR A 85 4.97 7.23 -7.01
C TYR A 85 3.80 6.44 -7.59
N LYS A 86 3.21 6.92 -8.68
CA LYS A 86 2.14 6.18 -9.38
C LYS A 86 2.71 4.90 -9.99
N ASP A 87 1.95 3.83 -9.90
CA ASP A 87 2.29 2.57 -10.56
C ASP A 87 1.45 2.32 -11.80
N VAL A 88 1.87 1.36 -12.59
CA VAL A 88 1.09 0.85 -13.71
C VAL A 88 -0.02 -0.04 -13.13
N PRO A 89 -1.29 0.28 -13.37
CA PRO A 89 -2.40 -0.54 -12.90
C PRO A 89 -2.48 -1.90 -13.63
N GLY A 90 -3.36 -2.78 -13.17
CA GLY A 90 -3.75 -3.99 -13.87
C GLY A 90 -3.03 -5.28 -13.46
N ALA A 91 -2.10 -5.25 -12.49
CA ALA A 91 -1.59 -6.48 -11.91
C ALA A 91 -2.65 -7.18 -11.07
N THR A 92 -2.85 -8.47 -11.30
CA THR A 92 -3.81 -9.31 -10.57
C THR A 92 -3.16 -10.62 -10.14
N GLY A 93 -3.77 -11.32 -9.20
CA GLY A 93 -3.29 -12.63 -8.76
C GLY A 93 -1.84 -12.60 -8.27
N MET A 94 -1.08 -13.61 -8.64
CA MET A 94 0.33 -13.74 -8.26
C MET A 94 1.22 -12.61 -8.81
N GLU A 95 0.87 -12.01 -9.94
CA GLU A 95 1.61 -10.85 -10.45
C GLU A 95 1.50 -9.67 -9.48
N ALA A 96 0.31 -9.39 -8.96
CA ALA A 96 0.10 -8.33 -7.96
C ALA A 96 0.89 -8.61 -6.68
N VAL A 97 0.88 -9.85 -6.18
CA VAL A 97 1.65 -10.27 -5.00
C VAL A 97 3.15 -10.09 -5.23
N ARG A 98 3.71 -10.59 -6.35
CA ARG A 98 5.13 -10.43 -6.64
C ARG A 98 5.54 -8.95 -6.74
N ARG A 99 4.71 -8.14 -7.40
CA ARG A 99 4.90 -6.70 -7.53
C ARG A 99 4.89 -6.00 -6.16
N ALA A 100 3.99 -6.40 -5.26
CA ALA A 100 3.94 -5.90 -3.89
C ALA A 100 5.21 -6.28 -3.12
N VAL A 101 5.63 -7.54 -3.15
CA VAL A 101 6.86 -8.01 -2.48
C VAL A 101 8.10 -7.29 -3.01
N GLN A 102 8.23 -7.12 -4.33
CA GLN A 102 9.33 -6.36 -4.94
C GLN A 102 9.36 -4.91 -4.44
N THR A 103 8.19 -4.28 -4.35
CA THR A 103 8.08 -2.88 -3.89
C THR A 103 8.38 -2.77 -2.40
N GLU A 104 7.89 -3.69 -1.56
CA GLU A 104 8.23 -3.73 -0.13
C GLU A 104 9.74 -3.93 0.10
N LEU A 105 10.40 -4.82 -0.66
CA LEU A 105 11.85 -5.00 -0.62
C LEU A 105 12.58 -3.71 -0.94
N LEU A 106 12.19 -3.00 -1.99
CA LEU A 106 12.79 -1.73 -2.38
C LEU A 106 12.54 -0.63 -1.35
N LEU A 107 11.33 -0.54 -0.79
CA LEU A 107 11.01 0.42 0.27
C LEU A 107 11.85 0.18 1.53
N GLU A 108 12.04 -1.06 1.91
CA GLU A 108 12.86 -1.41 3.06
C GLU A 108 14.36 -1.13 2.80
N LEU A 109 14.84 -1.34 1.56
CA LEU A 109 16.21 -0.98 1.14
C LEU A 109 16.44 0.53 1.16
N LEU A 110 15.48 1.31 0.65
CA LEU A 110 15.59 2.76 0.52
C LEU A 110 15.31 3.49 1.83
N CYS A 111 14.22 3.12 2.51
CA CYS A 111 13.60 3.89 3.59
C CYS A 111 13.51 3.13 4.92
N GLY A 112 13.86 1.84 4.95
CA GLY A 112 13.84 1.06 6.19
C GLY A 112 14.80 1.61 7.24
N GLN A 113 14.53 1.38 8.52
CA GLN A 113 15.32 1.93 9.63
C GLN A 113 16.82 1.59 9.58
N SER A 114 17.19 0.53 8.87
CA SER A 114 18.59 0.13 8.66
C SER A 114 19.19 0.68 7.35
N SER A 115 18.42 1.47 6.58
CA SER A 115 18.91 2.09 5.36
C SER A 115 19.77 3.30 5.64
N ARG A 116 20.66 3.61 4.71
CA ARG A 116 21.51 4.80 4.79
C ARG A 116 20.65 6.08 4.80
N LEU A 117 19.65 6.17 3.91
CA LEU A 117 18.78 7.34 3.83
C LEU A 117 18.06 7.60 5.14
N TYR A 118 17.45 6.56 5.74
CA TYR A 118 16.77 6.71 7.03
C TYR A 118 17.73 7.23 8.11
N GLY A 119 18.93 6.64 8.21
CA GLY A 119 19.95 7.05 9.18
C GLY A 119 20.36 8.52 9.01
N GLU A 120 20.58 8.97 7.78
CA GLU A 120 20.91 10.37 7.45
C GLU A 120 19.77 11.34 7.80
N LEU A 121 18.54 11.02 7.37
CA LEU A 121 17.36 11.84 7.66
C LEU A 121 17.08 11.95 9.18
N TYR A 122 17.17 10.82 9.90
CA TYR A 122 16.92 10.78 11.34
C TYR A 122 18.00 11.54 12.13
N THR A 123 19.28 11.34 11.80
CA THR A 123 20.40 12.01 12.48
C THR A 123 20.39 13.53 12.27
N GLN A 124 19.91 13.98 11.11
CA GLN A 124 19.73 15.42 10.81
C GLN A 124 18.45 16.00 11.42
N GLY A 125 17.60 15.19 12.07
CA GLY A 125 16.32 15.61 12.64
C GLY A 125 15.27 16.00 11.58
N LEU A 126 15.43 15.52 10.34
CA LEU A 126 14.52 15.79 9.23
C LEU A 126 13.25 14.93 9.28
N ILE A 127 13.32 13.79 9.94
CA ILE A 127 12.18 12.89 10.16
C ILE A 127 12.12 12.46 11.64
N ASN A 128 10.98 11.96 12.05
CA ASN A 128 10.74 11.36 13.36
C ASN A 128 10.11 9.97 13.23
N SER A 129 9.54 9.44 14.30
CA SER A 129 8.90 8.12 14.33
C SER A 129 7.62 8.00 13.49
N SER A 130 7.11 9.11 12.95
CA SER A 130 5.96 9.11 12.03
C SER A 130 6.36 8.78 10.59
N PHE A 131 7.66 8.69 10.28
CA PHE A 131 8.12 8.35 8.94
C PHE A 131 7.77 6.91 8.59
N GLU A 132 6.99 6.75 7.56
CA GLU A 132 6.46 5.46 7.12
C GLU A 132 6.44 5.33 5.60
N THR A 133 6.33 4.09 5.15
CA THR A 133 6.23 3.75 3.73
C THR A 133 5.13 2.74 3.52
N GLU A 134 4.40 2.88 2.42
CA GLU A 134 3.31 1.99 2.07
C GLU A 134 3.27 1.76 0.55
N TYR A 135 2.88 0.57 0.13
CA TYR A 135 2.50 0.28 -1.24
C TYR A 135 1.04 -0.15 -1.27
N MET A 136 0.21 0.68 -1.88
CA MET A 136 -1.21 0.43 -2.07
C MET A 136 -1.48 0.06 -3.53
N TYR A 137 -2.30 -0.95 -3.75
CA TYR A 137 -2.70 -1.35 -5.08
C TYR A 137 -4.10 -1.97 -5.08
N GLY A 138 -4.76 -1.91 -6.22
CA GLY A 138 -6.10 -2.46 -6.42
C GLY A 138 -6.51 -2.42 -7.90
N ASP A 139 -7.79 -2.68 -8.14
CA ASP A 139 -8.35 -2.64 -9.48
C ASP A 139 -8.18 -1.24 -10.09
N GLY A 140 -7.25 -1.12 -11.02
CA GLY A 140 -7.05 0.11 -11.79
C GLY A 140 -6.10 1.13 -11.17
N PHE A 141 -5.46 0.86 -10.02
CA PHE A 141 -4.47 1.75 -9.45
C PHE A 141 -3.34 1.02 -8.74
N GLY A 142 -2.21 1.70 -8.62
CA GLY A 142 -1.11 1.35 -7.74
C GLY A 142 -0.34 2.61 -7.36
N VAL A 143 0.08 2.71 -6.10
CA VAL A 143 0.87 3.85 -5.63
C VAL A 143 1.78 3.44 -4.49
N THR A 144 3.02 3.89 -4.53
CA THR A 144 3.93 3.87 -3.39
C THR A 144 3.84 5.21 -2.68
N LEU A 145 3.71 5.19 -1.36
CA LEU A 145 3.65 6.34 -0.49
C LEU A 145 4.84 6.32 0.47
N ILE A 146 5.50 7.46 0.63
CA ILE A 146 6.63 7.65 1.55
C ILE A 146 6.39 8.98 2.25
N GLY A 147 6.16 8.98 3.55
CA GLY A 147 5.77 10.21 4.22
C GLY A 147 5.97 10.20 5.72
N GLY A 148 5.54 11.31 6.34
CA GLY A 148 5.64 11.56 7.76
C GLY A 148 5.65 13.04 8.07
N GLU A 149 6.16 13.40 9.24
CA GLU A 149 6.35 14.78 9.66
C GLU A 149 7.77 15.25 9.38
N SER A 150 7.91 16.47 8.87
CA SER A 150 9.20 17.12 8.69
C SER A 150 9.05 18.64 8.71
N ARG A 151 10.02 19.33 9.30
CA ARG A 151 10.11 20.79 9.18
C ARG A 151 10.66 21.26 7.82
N GLU A 152 11.32 20.36 7.09
CA GLU A 152 11.93 20.62 5.78
C GLU A 152 11.49 19.54 4.76
N PRO A 153 10.19 19.45 4.39
CA PRO A 153 9.68 18.41 3.50
C PRO A 153 10.40 18.35 2.14
N ASP A 154 10.76 19.50 1.59
CA ASP A 154 11.45 19.59 0.30
C ASP A 154 12.84 18.98 0.35
N ARG A 155 13.55 19.16 1.46
CA ARG A 155 14.87 18.57 1.68
C ARG A 155 14.77 17.05 1.82
N VAL A 156 13.75 16.54 2.53
CA VAL A 156 13.49 15.10 2.61
C VAL A 156 13.21 14.53 1.22
N ARG A 157 12.35 15.21 0.43
CA ARG A 157 12.08 14.81 -0.97
C ARG A 157 13.34 14.76 -1.81
N ALA A 158 14.17 15.80 -1.75
CA ALA A 158 15.42 15.84 -2.52
C ALA A 158 16.34 14.68 -2.16
N MET A 159 16.56 14.41 -0.87
CA MET A 159 17.39 13.31 -0.40
C MET A 159 16.82 11.95 -0.81
N LEU A 160 15.49 11.80 -0.81
CA LEU A 160 14.81 10.58 -1.29
C LEU A 160 15.06 10.35 -2.79
N LEU A 161 14.87 11.38 -3.61
CA LEU A 161 15.11 11.30 -5.06
C LEU A 161 16.57 10.96 -5.36
N ASP A 162 17.52 11.59 -4.66
CA ASP A 162 18.95 11.31 -4.79
C ASP A 162 19.29 9.87 -4.38
N ALA A 163 18.66 9.34 -3.32
CA ALA A 163 18.85 7.97 -2.89
C ALA A 163 18.32 6.97 -3.92
N VAL A 164 17.13 7.22 -4.49
CA VAL A 164 16.56 6.41 -5.58
C VAL A 164 17.50 6.40 -6.78
N GLU A 165 17.97 7.58 -7.23
CA GLU A 165 18.86 7.67 -8.39
C GLU A 165 20.23 7.05 -8.12
N SER A 166 20.77 7.20 -6.92
CA SER A 166 21.99 6.52 -6.50
C SER A 166 21.83 5.01 -6.57
N LEU A 167 20.73 4.46 -6.03
CA LEU A 167 20.48 3.01 -6.05
C LEU A 167 20.27 2.50 -7.48
N ARG A 168 19.61 3.27 -8.36
CA ARG A 168 19.47 2.94 -9.78
C ARG A 168 20.80 2.85 -10.51
N ARG A 169 21.76 3.69 -10.15
CA ARG A 169 23.09 3.74 -10.75
C ARG A 169 24.02 2.67 -10.22
N THR A 170 24.01 2.43 -8.90
CA THR A 170 24.94 1.49 -8.25
C THR A 170 24.46 0.04 -8.27
N GLY A 171 23.16 -0.17 -8.46
CA GLY A 171 22.50 -1.45 -8.25
C GLY A 171 22.24 -1.74 -6.78
N VAL A 172 21.52 -2.80 -6.50
CA VAL A 172 21.19 -3.27 -5.15
C VAL A 172 22.29 -4.22 -4.68
N CYS A 173 22.82 -4.00 -3.47
CA CYS A 173 23.78 -4.91 -2.87
C CYS A 173 23.10 -6.26 -2.55
N ALA A 174 23.66 -7.36 -3.06
CA ALA A 174 23.10 -8.70 -2.88
C ALA A 174 22.97 -9.11 -1.40
N ALA A 175 23.96 -8.77 -0.56
CA ALA A 175 23.92 -9.07 0.87
C ALA A 175 22.80 -8.31 1.59
N ASP A 176 22.56 -7.04 1.23
CA ASP A 176 21.45 -6.26 1.78
C ASP A 176 20.10 -6.79 1.31
N PHE A 177 20.00 -7.15 0.03
CA PHE A 177 18.81 -7.78 -0.54
C PHE A 177 18.44 -9.04 0.23
N GLU A 178 19.37 -10.00 0.38
CA GLU A 178 19.13 -11.24 1.11
C GLU A 178 18.72 -11.00 2.57
N ARG A 179 19.38 -10.07 3.25
CA ARG A 179 19.07 -9.70 4.62
C ARG A 179 17.64 -9.16 4.75
N ILE A 180 17.24 -8.29 3.83
CA ILE A 180 15.91 -7.68 3.85
C ILE A 180 14.85 -8.68 3.43
N GLN A 181 15.13 -9.54 2.45
CA GLN A 181 14.23 -10.61 2.06
C GLN A 181 13.90 -11.53 3.25
N LYS A 182 14.92 -11.97 4.00
CA LYS A 182 14.73 -12.76 5.23
C LYS A 182 13.95 -12.00 6.30
N LYS A 183 14.19 -10.70 6.44
CA LYS A 183 13.44 -9.83 7.38
C LYS A 183 11.95 -9.77 7.01
N LEU A 184 11.63 -9.54 5.74
CA LEU A 184 10.25 -9.44 5.27
C LEU A 184 9.52 -10.77 5.36
N TYR A 185 10.16 -11.86 4.97
CA TYR A 185 9.60 -13.20 5.16
C TYR A 185 9.32 -13.49 6.65
N GLY A 186 10.26 -13.21 7.55
CA GLY A 186 10.06 -13.35 8.98
C GLY A 186 8.94 -12.47 9.53
N ARG A 187 8.74 -11.28 8.96
CA ARG A 187 7.61 -10.40 9.29
C ARG A 187 6.27 -11.01 8.83
N ALA A 188 6.22 -11.56 7.61
CA ALA A 188 5.04 -12.24 7.10
C ALA A 188 4.68 -13.48 7.96
N VAL A 189 5.66 -14.31 8.33
CA VAL A 189 5.45 -15.44 9.26
C VAL A 189 4.92 -14.96 10.62
N ARG A 190 5.45 -13.86 11.15
CA ARG A 190 5.00 -13.32 12.47
C ARG A 190 3.55 -12.84 12.46
N GLN A 191 3.02 -12.42 11.31
CA GLN A 191 1.60 -12.03 11.19
C GLN A 191 0.66 -13.19 11.50
N LEU A 192 1.09 -14.43 11.28
CA LEU A 192 0.31 -15.64 11.58
C LEU A 192 0.06 -15.88 13.08
N ASN A 193 0.75 -15.14 13.95
CA ASN A 193 0.51 -15.18 15.39
C ASN A 193 -0.72 -14.36 15.85
N SER A 194 -1.37 -13.63 14.93
CA SER A 194 -2.57 -12.83 15.23
C SER A 194 -3.74 -13.32 14.41
N VAL A 195 -4.80 -13.71 15.09
CA VAL A 195 -6.05 -14.19 14.47
C VAL A 195 -6.64 -13.14 13.52
N ASP A 196 -6.63 -11.87 13.93
CA ASP A 196 -7.14 -10.76 13.11
C ASP A 196 -6.32 -10.57 11.83
N ARG A 197 -4.98 -10.65 11.95
CA ARG A 197 -4.08 -10.51 10.79
C ARG A 197 -4.22 -11.68 9.82
N VAL A 198 -4.39 -12.89 10.35
CA VAL A 198 -4.66 -14.08 9.54
C VAL A 198 -5.98 -13.90 8.80
N ALA A 199 -7.05 -13.48 9.49
CA ALA A 199 -8.35 -13.27 8.84
C ALA A 199 -8.24 -12.21 7.72
N SER A 200 -7.61 -11.06 7.98
CA SER A 200 -7.40 -10.01 6.98
C SER A 200 -6.58 -10.50 5.78
N LEU A 201 -5.48 -11.21 6.03
CA LEU A 201 -4.66 -11.79 4.96
C LEU A 201 -5.46 -12.73 4.05
N PHE A 202 -6.27 -13.60 4.63
CA PHE A 202 -7.07 -14.53 3.83
C PHE A 202 -8.20 -13.83 3.05
N VAL A 203 -8.72 -12.70 3.54
CA VAL A 203 -9.63 -11.84 2.75
C VAL A 203 -8.90 -11.28 1.53
N ASP A 204 -7.71 -10.73 1.70
CA ASP A 204 -6.91 -10.17 0.61
C ASP A 204 -6.56 -11.24 -0.42
N LEU A 205 -6.10 -12.41 0.04
CA LEU A 205 -5.76 -13.54 -0.83
C LEU A 205 -6.98 -14.06 -1.61
N ALA A 206 -8.15 -14.09 -0.99
CA ALA A 206 -9.39 -14.51 -1.66
C ALA A 206 -9.78 -13.52 -2.78
N PHE A 207 -9.66 -12.21 -2.57
CA PHE A 207 -9.89 -11.22 -3.61
C PHE A 207 -8.84 -11.27 -4.73
N LEU A 208 -7.59 -11.58 -4.39
CA LEU A 208 -6.52 -11.77 -5.36
C LEU A 208 -6.58 -13.13 -6.07
N GLN A 209 -7.38 -14.09 -5.57
CA GLN A 209 -7.42 -15.48 -6.04
C GLN A 209 -6.05 -16.15 -5.98
N VAL A 210 -5.33 -15.94 -4.89
CA VAL A 210 -3.98 -16.46 -4.64
C VAL A 210 -4.00 -17.45 -3.49
N ASP A 211 -3.30 -18.57 -3.66
CA ASP A 211 -3.08 -19.53 -2.58
C ASP A 211 -2.09 -18.97 -1.53
N PHE A 212 -2.33 -19.33 -0.27
CA PHE A 212 -1.46 -18.88 0.83
C PHE A 212 -0.02 -19.37 0.70
N ALA A 213 0.18 -20.61 0.22
CA ALA A 213 1.53 -21.14 0.03
C ALA A 213 2.28 -20.36 -1.06
N ASP A 214 1.62 -20.03 -2.16
CA ASP A 214 2.17 -19.22 -3.25
C ASP A 214 2.49 -17.79 -2.79
N TYR A 215 1.61 -17.18 -1.98
CA TYR A 215 1.86 -15.89 -1.34
C TYR A 215 3.15 -15.92 -0.50
N MET A 216 3.29 -16.90 0.39
CA MET A 216 4.49 -17.04 1.22
C MET A 216 5.74 -17.34 0.38
N GLN A 217 5.59 -18.13 -0.68
CA GLN A 217 6.69 -18.45 -1.59
C GLN A 217 7.17 -17.22 -2.37
N ALA A 218 6.31 -16.24 -2.63
CA ALA A 218 6.70 -15.00 -3.31
C ALA A 218 7.84 -14.27 -2.59
N TYR A 219 7.81 -14.22 -1.24
CA TYR A 219 8.89 -13.61 -0.44
C TYR A 219 10.23 -14.30 -0.61
N LEU A 220 10.25 -15.60 -0.93
CA LEU A 220 11.47 -16.39 -1.08
C LEU A 220 11.95 -16.45 -2.53
N SER A 221 11.02 -16.33 -3.49
CA SER A 221 11.29 -16.54 -4.92
C SER A 221 11.49 -15.27 -5.74
N VAL A 222 11.15 -14.10 -5.18
CA VAL A 222 11.46 -12.81 -5.84
C VAL A 222 12.96 -12.62 -5.87
N GLY A 223 13.51 -12.43 -7.08
CA GLY A 223 14.94 -12.29 -7.32
C GLY A 223 15.42 -10.83 -7.28
N LEU A 224 16.73 -10.68 -7.12
CA LEU A 224 17.40 -9.37 -7.14
C LEU A 224 17.15 -8.64 -8.47
N ASP A 225 17.30 -9.33 -9.60
CA ASP A 225 17.10 -8.74 -10.93
C ASP A 225 15.68 -8.19 -11.12
N GLU A 226 14.68 -8.88 -10.58
CA GLU A 226 13.28 -8.41 -10.62
C GLU A 226 13.10 -7.13 -9.80
N CYS A 227 13.74 -7.04 -8.63
CA CYS A 227 13.72 -5.82 -7.81
C CYS A 227 14.44 -4.66 -8.50
N GLU A 228 15.58 -4.91 -9.14
CA GLU A 228 16.27 -3.88 -9.92
C GLU A 228 15.46 -3.41 -11.12
N GLN A 229 14.78 -4.31 -11.80
CA GLN A 229 13.86 -3.95 -12.88
C GLN A 229 12.70 -3.12 -12.34
N ARG A 230 12.12 -3.51 -11.20
CA ARG A 230 11.07 -2.78 -10.50
C ARG A 230 11.53 -1.37 -10.10
N LEU A 231 12.75 -1.23 -9.56
CA LEU A 231 13.35 0.06 -9.23
C LEU A 231 13.41 1.00 -10.45
N ARG A 232 13.83 0.47 -11.60
CA ARG A 232 13.94 1.26 -12.84
C ARG A 232 12.60 1.64 -13.43
N THR A 233 11.59 0.80 -13.28
CA THR A 233 10.28 0.98 -13.93
C THR A 233 9.24 1.67 -13.06
N HIS A 234 9.36 1.58 -11.74
CA HIS A 234 8.36 2.14 -10.81
C HIS A 234 8.78 3.48 -10.21
N PHE A 235 10.00 3.57 -9.69
CA PHE A 235 10.48 4.80 -9.04
C PHE A 235 11.04 5.79 -10.08
N VAL A 236 10.16 6.31 -10.93
CA VAL A 236 10.53 7.25 -12.00
C VAL A 236 10.07 8.67 -11.67
N PRO A 237 10.89 9.69 -11.93
CA PRO A 237 10.61 11.07 -11.52
C PRO A 237 9.27 11.59 -12.04
N GLU A 238 8.90 11.30 -13.28
CA GLU A 238 7.67 11.73 -13.93
C GLU A 238 6.39 11.14 -13.30
N ALA A 239 6.48 10.02 -12.60
CA ALA A 239 5.38 9.41 -11.87
C ALA A 239 5.31 9.87 -10.40
N SER A 240 6.23 10.75 -9.96
CA SER A 240 6.35 11.19 -8.57
C SER A 240 5.63 12.52 -8.35
N ALA A 241 4.97 12.62 -7.20
CA ALA A 241 4.40 13.87 -6.69
C ALA A 241 4.62 13.99 -5.19
N ILE A 242 4.61 15.22 -4.67
CA ILE A 242 4.60 15.49 -3.23
C ILE A 242 3.34 16.24 -2.83
N SER A 243 2.73 15.78 -1.73
CA SER A 243 1.69 16.52 -1.00
C SER A 243 2.25 17.00 0.33
N ILE A 244 2.01 18.28 0.67
CA ILE A 244 2.47 18.89 1.92
C ILE A 244 1.28 19.52 2.63
N ILE A 245 1.17 19.27 3.92
CA ILE A 245 0.25 19.96 4.81
C ILE A 245 1.09 20.88 5.69
N GLN A 246 0.88 22.18 5.56
CA GLN A 246 1.54 23.20 6.38
C GLN A 246 0.68 23.56 7.59
N PRO A 247 1.30 23.91 8.72
CA PRO A 247 0.57 24.54 9.83
C PRO A 247 -0.11 25.83 9.39
N ILE A 248 -1.31 26.08 9.86
CA ILE A 248 -1.94 27.40 9.74
C ILE A 248 -1.13 28.37 10.61
N GLU A 249 -0.62 29.44 10.02
CA GLU A 249 0.00 30.52 10.79
C GLU A 249 -1.05 31.06 11.79
N LYS A 250 -0.70 31.01 13.07
CA LYS A 250 -1.52 31.66 14.08
C LYS A 250 -1.38 33.16 13.88
N ALA A 251 -2.51 33.80 13.53
CA ALA A 251 -2.60 35.26 13.48
C ALA A 251 -2.38 35.87 14.88
#